data_bbfd5165d5ec4da935b328a990347945
#
_entry.id   bbfd5165d5ec4da935b328a990347945
#
_cell.length_a   1.000
_cell.length_b   1.000
_cell.length_c   1.000
_cell.angle_alpha   90.00
_cell.angle_beta   90.00
_cell.angle_gamma   90.00
#
_symmetry.space_group_name_H-M   'P 1'
#
loop_
_entity.id
_entity.type
_entity.pdbx_description
1 polymer ?
#
loop_
_entity_poly.entity_id
_entity_poly.type
_entity_poly.pdbx_seq_one_letter_code
_entity_poly.pdbx_strand_id
1 'polypeptide(L)'
;MTNLIIRPEKTEDLYNTELMTMRSFWNKYFPGCVEHNMLRVIRVSADYLTQISRVAELDGKIVGAAFYTKAWIVGEDGVRHEVAMLGPLAVEPTLEGNNIGGALICETIRLAKEAGIAGIILCGEPGYYPKFGFKLMQDFGITDADGNSYDAYLCYPLSDEFATYKGHFEESPDFEKIEDPVALEKISKEFPAYRKVKVQEGFMQIFSQHLGVVESVDGEIFNVRYWELVIPCRLSEDLEQTPSPGNDVQFIWNHKGGESKITKVIKNLLDDEESVR
;
A
#
# COMPACT_ATOMS: atom_id res chain seq x y z
N MET A 1 11.33 -5.68 -18.62
CA MET A 1 10.03 -6.37 -18.65
C MET A 1 9.40 -6.05 -19.98
N THR A 2 9.31 -7.02 -20.84
CA THR A 2 9.01 -6.83 -22.26
C THR A 2 7.52 -6.64 -22.56
N ASN A 3 6.61 -6.78 -21.59
CA ASN A 3 5.17 -6.75 -21.90
C ASN A 3 4.30 -6.17 -20.76
N LEU A 4 4.81 -5.16 -20.04
CA LEU A 4 4.02 -4.45 -19.02
C LEU A 4 3.06 -3.47 -19.72
N ILE A 5 1.77 -3.65 -19.50
CA ILE A 5 0.70 -2.80 -20.03
C ILE A 5 -0.02 -2.12 -18.88
N ILE A 6 -0.15 -0.79 -18.91
CA ILE A 6 -0.98 -0.04 -17.97
C ILE A 6 -2.27 0.36 -18.70
N ARG A 7 -3.40 -0.06 -18.14
CA ARG A 7 -4.71 0.10 -18.78
C ARG A 7 -5.84 0.29 -17.74
N PRO A 8 -7.03 0.73 -18.16
CA PRO A 8 -8.21 0.65 -17.31
C PRO A 8 -8.48 -0.79 -16.86
N GLU A 9 -9.05 -0.94 -15.66
CA GLU A 9 -9.54 -2.23 -15.18
C GLU A 9 -10.75 -2.69 -16.00
N LYS A 10 -10.84 -3.98 -16.27
CA LYS A 10 -11.98 -4.63 -16.92
C LYS A 10 -12.74 -5.51 -15.93
N THR A 11 -13.95 -5.92 -16.29
CA THR A 11 -14.78 -6.78 -15.43
C THR A 11 -14.10 -8.12 -15.11
N GLU A 12 -13.38 -8.69 -16.06
CA GLU A 12 -12.63 -9.94 -15.88
C GLU A 12 -11.45 -9.83 -14.92
N ASP A 13 -10.98 -8.60 -14.62
CA ASP A 13 -9.83 -8.37 -13.74
C ASP A 13 -10.21 -8.31 -12.27
N LEU A 14 -11.48 -8.04 -11.93
CA LEU A 14 -11.94 -7.67 -10.58
C LEU A 14 -11.38 -8.57 -9.48
N TYR A 15 -11.57 -9.89 -9.64
CA TYR A 15 -11.06 -10.86 -8.66
C TYR A 15 -9.54 -10.84 -8.51
N ASN A 16 -8.83 -10.79 -9.65
CA ASN A 16 -7.36 -10.80 -9.65
C ASN A 16 -6.77 -9.50 -9.10
N THR A 17 -7.42 -8.36 -9.37
CA THR A 17 -7.01 -7.07 -8.80
C THR A 17 -7.20 -7.07 -7.28
N GLU A 18 -8.33 -7.59 -6.79
CA GLU A 18 -8.61 -7.70 -5.35
C GLU A 18 -7.63 -8.65 -4.66
N LEU A 19 -7.41 -9.85 -5.23
CA LEU A 19 -6.48 -10.84 -4.69
C LEU A 19 -5.04 -10.28 -4.63
N MET A 20 -4.57 -9.67 -5.71
CA MET A 20 -3.25 -9.04 -5.78
C MET A 20 -3.13 -7.91 -4.75
N THR A 21 -4.15 -7.05 -4.63
CA THR A 21 -4.18 -5.98 -3.65
C THR A 21 -4.17 -6.53 -2.21
N MET A 22 -4.98 -7.56 -1.93
CA MET A 22 -4.97 -8.22 -0.63
C MET A 22 -3.56 -8.74 -0.29
N ARG A 23 -2.89 -9.41 -1.21
CA ARG A 23 -1.50 -9.91 -1.00
C ARG A 23 -0.52 -8.76 -0.74
N SER A 24 -0.64 -7.66 -1.48
CA SER A 24 0.23 -6.48 -1.34
C SER A 24 0.16 -5.82 0.04
N PHE A 25 -1.00 -5.87 0.69
CA PHE A 25 -1.24 -5.23 1.99
C PHE A 25 -1.33 -6.20 3.17
N TRP A 26 -1.31 -7.51 2.94
CA TRP A 26 -1.51 -8.50 3.99
C TRP A 26 -0.48 -8.39 5.12
N ASN A 27 -0.97 -8.21 6.35
CA ASN A 27 -0.17 -8.00 7.56
C ASN A 27 0.74 -6.76 7.52
N LYS A 28 0.48 -5.78 6.67
CA LYS A 28 1.35 -4.61 6.50
C LYS A 28 1.12 -3.57 7.60
N TYR A 29 -0.12 -3.31 7.94
CA TYR A 29 -0.51 -2.30 8.93
C TYR A 29 -1.17 -2.92 10.18
N PHE A 30 -1.85 -4.02 10.00
CA PHE A 30 -2.52 -4.80 11.04
C PHE A 30 -2.70 -6.25 10.57
N PRO A 31 -3.10 -7.21 11.44
CA PRO A 31 -3.30 -8.60 11.03
C PRO A 31 -4.38 -8.73 9.95
N GLY A 32 -3.99 -9.15 8.77
CA GLY A 32 -4.84 -9.12 7.57
C GLY A 32 -4.70 -7.81 6.80
N CYS A 33 -5.74 -7.38 6.13
CA CYS A 33 -5.84 -6.10 5.43
C CYS A 33 -7.29 -5.76 5.07
N VAL A 34 -7.56 -4.51 4.66
CA VAL A 34 -8.89 -4.05 4.21
C VAL A 34 -8.88 -3.53 2.78
N GLU A 35 -7.73 -3.36 2.16
CA GLU A 35 -7.55 -2.67 0.87
C GLU A 35 -8.23 -3.41 -0.29
N HIS A 36 -8.39 -4.72 -0.22
CA HIS A 36 -9.19 -5.46 -1.20
C HIS A 36 -10.70 -5.13 -1.11
N ASN A 37 -11.23 -4.85 0.12
CA ASN A 37 -12.58 -4.33 0.29
C ASN A 37 -12.68 -2.86 -0.15
N MET A 38 -11.64 -2.07 0.06
CA MET A 38 -11.55 -0.69 -0.43
C MET A 38 -11.79 -0.61 -1.94
N LEU A 39 -11.25 -1.54 -2.72
CA LEU A 39 -11.51 -1.59 -4.17
C LEU A 39 -13.01 -1.77 -4.48
N ARG A 40 -13.72 -2.60 -3.73
CA ARG A 40 -15.18 -2.80 -3.91
C ARG A 40 -15.98 -1.55 -3.58
N VAL A 41 -15.61 -0.88 -2.48
CA VAL A 41 -16.22 0.38 -2.07
C VAL A 41 -16.00 1.45 -3.14
N ILE A 42 -14.76 1.62 -3.60
CA ILE A 42 -14.39 2.59 -4.62
C ILE A 42 -15.18 2.38 -5.92
N ARG A 43 -15.24 1.14 -6.42
CA ARG A 43 -15.90 0.83 -7.71
C ARG A 43 -17.38 1.19 -7.76
N VAL A 44 -18.07 1.23 -6.63
CA VAL A 44 -19.48 1.60 -6.54
C VAL A 44 -19.69 3.04 -6.05
N SER A 45 -18.64 3.73 -5.67
CA SER A 45 -18.69 5.12 -5.22
C SER A 45 -18.95 6.08 -6.39
N ALA A 46 -19.76 7.12 -6.14
CA ALA A 46 -19.93 8.24 -7.07
C ALA A 46 -18.65 9.08 -7.22
N ASP A 47 -17.71 8.94 -6.27
CA ASP A 47 -16.43 9.65 -6.25
C ASP A 47 -15.33 8.90 -6.98
N TYR A 48 -15.60 7.72 -7.55
CA TYR A 48 -14.60 6.94 -8.27
C TYR A 48 -14.10 7.65 -9.53
N LEU A 49 -12.80 7.87 -9.62
CA LEU A 49 -12.14 8.52 -10.76
C LEU A 49 -11.64 7.47 -11.77
N THR A 50 -12.58 6.85 -12.49
CA THR A 50 -12.31 5.78 -13.47
C THR A 50 -11.37 6.22 -14.59
N GLN A 51 -11.42 7.51 -14.96
CA GLN A 51 -10.62 8.07 -16.05
C GLN A 51 -9.12 8.06 -15.75
N ILE A 52 -8.71 8.03 -14.48
CA ILE A 52 -7.30 8.01 -14.08
C ILE A 52 -6.88 6.72 -13.36
N SER A 53 -7.82 5.92 -12.85
CA SER A 53 -7.51 4.64 -12.20
C SER A 53 -7.02 3.60 -13.20
N ARG A 54 -5.97 2.87 -12.85
CA ARG A 54 -5.31 1.91 -13.75
C ARG A 54 -4.91 0.64 -13.04
N VAL A 55 -4.87 -0.44 -13.82
CA VAL A 55 -4.18 -1.69 -13.48
C VAL A 55 -2.94 -1.86 -14.34
N ALA A 56 -1.96 -2.56 -13.82
CA ALA A 56 -0.78 -3.00 -14.54
C ALA A 56 -0.91 -4.49 -14.84
N GLU A 57 -0.85 -4.84 -16.11
CA GLU A 57 -0.86 -6.21 -16.61
C GLU A 57 0.52 -6.60 -17.12
N LEU A 58 1.03 -7.75 -16.69
CA LEU A 58 2.26 -8.36 -17.18
C LEU A 58 1.97 -9.79 -17.65
N ASP A 59 2.20 -10.04 -18.93
CA ASP A 59 1.98 -11.37 -19.54
C ASP A 59 0.58 -11.96 -19.24
N GLY A 60 -0.46 -11.11 -19.33
CA GLY A 60 -1.86 -11.50 -19.10
C GLY A 60 -2.29 -11.60 -17.62
N LYS A 61 -1.42 -11.24 -16.67
CA LYS A 61 -1.72 -11.25 -15.23
C LYS A 61 -1.76 -9.83 -14.67
N ILE A 62 -2.70 -9.55 -13.80
CA ILE A 62 -2.73 -8.30 -13.04
C ILE A 62 -1.62 -8.34 -11.97
N VAL A 63 -0.70 -7.40 -12.04
CA VAL A 63 0.48 -7.30 -11.18
C VAL A 63 0.61 -5.96 -10.45
N GLY A 64 -0.33 -5.05 -10.68
CA GLY A 64 -0.38 -3.78 -9.97
C GLY A 64 -1.70 -3.06 -10.19
N ALA A 65 -2.02 -2.14 -9.29
CA ALA A 65 -3.23 -1.32 -9.35
C ALA A 65 -2.98 0.03 -8.68
N ALA A 66 -3.55 1.08 -9.26
CA ALA A 66 -3.61 2.43 -8.69
C ALA A 66 -5.03 2.96 -8.88
N PHE A 67 -5.76 3.12 -7.79
CA PHE A 67 -7.13 3.58 -7.78
C PHE A 67 -7.24 4.96 -7.17
N TYR A 68 -8.20 5.72 -7.65
CA TYR A 68 -8.40 7.11 -7.25
C TYR A 68 -9.85 7.41 -6.97
N THR A 69 -10.08 8.20 -5.94
CA THR A 69 -11.37 8.82 -5.64
C THR A 69 -11.23 10.33 -5.63
N LYS A 70 -12.38 11.03 -5.68
CA LYS A 70 -12.41 12.41 -5.28
C LYS A 70 -12.10 12.54 -3.80
N ALA A 71 -11.45 13.63 -3.47
CA ALA A 71 -11.23 14.13 -2.13
C ALA A 71 -11.28 15.66 -2.18
N TRP A 72 -11.27 16.29 -1.04
CA TRP A 72 -11.40 17.76 -0.98
C TRP A 72 -10.37 18.35 -0.01
N ILE A 73 -9.89 19.53 -0.34
CA ILE A 73 -9.22 20.40 0.61
C ILE A 73 -10.23 21.47 1.01
N VAL A 74 -10.57 21.52 2.30
CA VAL A 74 -11.61 22.40 2.85
C VAL A 74 -10.94 23.55 3.57
N GLY A 75 -11.16 24.78 3.06
CA GLY A 75 -10.64 25.99 3.65
C GLY A 75 -11.37 26.42 4.92
N GLU A 76 -10.77 27.34 5.68
CA GLU A 76 -11.42 27.94 6.87
C GLU A 76 -12.74 28.67 6.53
N ASP A 77 -12.91 29.10 5.30
CA ASP A 77 -14.13 29.71 4.76
C ASP A 77 -15.20 28.68 4.37
N GLY A 78 -14.92 27.40 4.53
CA GLY A 78 -15.78 26.28 4.16
C GLY A 78 -15.81 25.97 2.65
N VAL A 79 -14.98 26.61 1.84
CA VAL A 79 -14.86 26.31 0.43
C VAL A 79 -14.14 24.96 0.27
N ARG A 80 -14.74 24.08 -0.55
CA ARG A 80 -14.21 22.75 -0.85
C ARG A 80 -13.56 22.73 -2.22
N HIS A 81 -12.28 22.47 -2.27
CA HIS A 81 -11.49 22.34 -3.50
C HIS A 81 -11.31 20.86 -3.85
N GLU A 82 -11.90 20.42 -4.96
CA GLU A 82 -11.81 19.01 -5.39
C GLU A 82 -10.39 18.68 -5.84
N VAL A 83 -9.89 17.54 -5.34
CA VAL A 83 -8.61 16.93 -5.70
C VAL A 83 -8.80 15.42 -5.87
N ALA A 84 -7.80 14.72 -6.39
CA ALA A 84 -7.81 13.26 -6.43
C ALA A 84 -7.06 12.68 -5.22
N MET A 85 -7.61 11.64 -4.59
CA MET A 85 -6.91 10.83 -3.60
C MET A 85 -6.47 9.51 -4.20
N LEU A 86 -5.18 9.23 -4.13
CA LEU A 86 -4.60 7.93 -4.51
C LEU A 86 -4.71 6.95 -3.35
N GLY A 87 -5.41 5.86 -3.57
CA GLY A 87 -5.49 4.72 -2.66
C GLY A 87 -6.51 3.68 -3.15
N PRO A 88 -6.13 2.41 -3.16
CA PRO A 88 -4.78 1.89 -2.90
C PRO A 88 -3.85 1.98 -4.12
N LEU A 89 -2.53 2.03 -3.85
CA LEU A 89 -1.48 1.69 -4.80
C LEU A 89 -0.91 0.32 -4.40
N ALA A 90 -1.14 -0.68 -5.20
CA ALA A 90 -0.72 -2.06 -4.94
C ALA A 90 0.20 -2.60 -6.04
N VAL A 91 1.15 -3.44 -5.65
CA VAL A 91 1.98 -4.21 -6.58
C VAL A 91 2.06 -5.65 -6.06
N GLU A 92 2.01 -6.63 -6.95
CA GLU A 92 2.21 -8.03 -6.59
C GLU A 92 3.51 -8.19 -5.78
N PRO A 93 3.45 -8.71 -4.53
CA PRO A 93 4.60 -8.74 -3.62
C PRO A 93 5.86 -9.36 -4.24
N THR A 94 5.71 -10.42 -5.03
CA THR A 94 6.83 -11.12 -5.67
C THR A 94 7.49 -10.34 -6.80
N LEU A 95 6.87 -9.23 -7.22
CA LEU A 95 7.36 -8.34 -8.28
C LEU A 95 7.73 -6.94 -7.78
N GLU A 96 7.76 -6.73 -6.46
CA GLU A 96 8.25 -5.47 -5.88
C GLU A 96 9.68 -5.14 -6.37
N GLY A 97 10.04 -3.88 -6.36
CA GLY A 97 11.36 -3.43 -6.86
C GLY A 97 11.50 -3.37 -8.40
N ASN A 98 10.55 -3.91 -9.16
CA ASN A 98 10.57 -3.90 -10.63
C ASN A 98 9.95 -2.64 -11.27
N ASN A 99 9.79 -1.56 -10.50
CA ASN A 99 9.26 -0.27 -10.95
C ASN A 99 7.81 -0.30 -11.48
N ILE A 100 7.01 -1.32 -11.17
CA ILE A 100 5.61 -1.41 -11.60
C ILE A 100 4.79 -0.27 -10.96
N GLY A 101 4.92 -0.07 -9.64
CA GLY A 101 4.28 1.05 -8.93
C GLY A 101 4.70 2.41 -9.47
N GLY A 102 5.98 2.59 -9.81
CA GLY A 102 6.46 3.82 -10.44
C GLY A 102 5.83 4.08 -11.81
N ALA A 103 5.70 3.04 -12.63
CA ALA A 103 5.05 3.15 -13.93
C ALA A 103 3.55 3.51 -13.80
N LEU A 104 2.83 2.92 -12.82
CA LEU A 104 1.46 3.28 -12.50
C LEU A 104 1.35 4.76 -12.06
N ILE A 105 2.19 5.21 -11.14
CA ILE A 105 2.21 6.60 -10.67
C ILE A 105 2.44 7.57 -11.83
N CYS A 106 3.46 7.33 -12.65
CA CYS A 106 3.77 8.23 -13.79
C CYS A 106 2.61 8.32 -14.78
N GLU A 107 2.00 7.19 -15.13
CA GLU A 107 0.87 7.19 -16.07
C GLU A 107 -0.37 7.86 -15.47
N THR A 108 -0.70 7.60 -14.20
CA THR A 108 -1.88 8.18 -13.56
C THR A 108 -1.72 9.67 -13.28
N ILE A 109 -0.52 10.17 -12.98
CA ILE A 109 -0.21 11.62 -12.93
C ILE A 109 -0.45 12.26 -14.29
N ARG A 110 0.03 11.64 -15.38
CA ARG A 110 -0.20 12.14 -16.74
C ARG A 110 -1.69 12.27 -17.05
N LEU A 111 -2.46 11.22 -16.74
CA LEU A 111 -3.91 11.19 -16.95
C LEU A 111 -4.65 12.20 -16.08
N ALA A 112 -4.26 12.35 -14.82
CA ALA A 112 -4.85 13.33 -13.90
C ALA A 112 -4.64 14.76 -14.43
N LYS A 113 -3.45 15.05 -14.96
CA LYS A 113 -3.16 16.34 -15.60
C LYS A 113 -4.03 16.56 -16.84
N GLU A 114 -4.19 15.56 -17.70
CA GLU A 114 -5.04 15.63 -18.90
C GLU A 114 -6.53 15.79 -18.55
N ALA A 115 -6.95 15.21 -17.42
CA ALA A 115 -8.32 15.37 -16.89
C ALA A 115 -8.57 16.71 -16.20
N GLY A 116 -7.56 17.59 -16.09
CA GLY A 116 -7.68 18.88 -15.44
C GLY A 116 -7.82 18.81 -13.91
N ILE A 117 -7.36 17.73 -13.28
CA ILE A 117 -7.35 17.58 -11.82
C ILE A 117 -6.35 18.55 -11.22
N ALA A 118 -6.74 19.30 -10.19
CA ALA A 118 -5.91 20.35 -9.60
C ALA A 118 -4.69 19.80 -8.86
N GLY A 119 -4.81 18.63 -8.22
CA GLY A 119 -3.74 17.96 -7.50
C GLY A 119 -4.11 16.56 -7.05
N ILE A 120 -3.11 15.78 -6.67
CA ILE A 120 -3.26 14.43 -6.10
C ILE A 120 -2.81 14.48 -4.65
N ILE A 121 -3.57 13.86 -3.74
CA ILE A 121 -3.18 13.66 -2.35
C ILE A 121 -3.11 12.16 -2.04
N LEU A 122 -2.36 11.78 -1.03
CA LEU A 122 -2.28 10.41 -0.53
C LEU A 122 -1.75 10.35 0.91
N CYS A 123 -2.04 9.23 1.58
CA CYS A 123 -1.33 8.83 2.78
C CYS A 123 -0.46 7.60 2.42
N GLY A 124 0.87 7.72 2.56
CA GLY A 124 1.77 6.64 2.14
C GLY A 124 3.21 6.80 2.59
N GLU A 125 4.08 5.92 2.10
CA GLU A 125 5.50 5.83 2.47
C GLU A 125 6.27 7.13 2.14
N PRO A 126 6.76 7.87 3.14
CA PRO A 126 7.48 9.13 2.93
C PRO A 126 8.76 8.97 2.10
N GLY A 127 9.40 7.80 2.16
CA GLY A 127 10.62 7.50 1.38
C GLY A 127 10.36 7.10 -0.07
N TYR A 128 9.11 6.83 -0.45
CA TYR A 128 8.79 6.30 -1.77
C TYR A 128 8.33 7.37 -2.77
N TYR A 129 7.37 8.20 -2.39
CA TYR A 129 6.68 9.11 -3.31
C TYR A 129 7.46 10.38 -3.71
N PRO A 130 8.38 10.94 -2.89
CA PRO A 130 9.11 12.15 -3.25
C PRO A 130 9.94 12.05 -4.53
N LYS A 131 10.43 10.86 -4.88
CA LYS A 131 11.15 10.62 -6.15
C LYS A 131 10.30 10.83 -7.41
N PHE A 132 8.97 10.85 -7.27
CA PHE A 132 8.02 11.17 -8.35
C PHE A 132 7.57 12.64 -8.32
N GLY A 133 8.02 13.42 -7.35
CA GLY A 133 7.69 14.84 -7.20
C GLY A 133 6.60 15.15 -6.18
N PHE A 134 6.14 14.15 -5.42
CA PHE A 134 5.26 14.39 -4.27
C PHE A 134 5.98 15.18 -3.17
N LYS A 135 5.25 16.05 -2.49
CA LYS A 135 5.70 16.93 -1.42
C LYS A 135 4.84 16.71 -0.18
N LEU A 136 5.30 17.18 0.96
CA LEU A 136 4.51 17.12 2.20
C LEU A 136 3.30 18.05 2.08
N MET A 137 2.12 17.60 2.52
CA MET A 137 0.91 18.42 2.55
C MET A 137 1.07 19.64 3.44
N GLN A 138 1.83 19.51 4.54
CA GLN A 138 2.10 20.62 5.46
C GLN A 138 2.83 21.80 4.80
N ASP A 139 3.63 21.57 3.75
CA ASP A 139 4.31 22.63 3.01
C ASP A 139 3.31 23.53 2.26
N PHE A 140 2.08 23.07 2.07
CA PHE A 140 0.95 23.79 1.46
C PHE A 140 -0.07 24.27 2.50
N GLY A 141 0.15 24.01 3.80
CA GLY A 141 -0.81 24.35 4.86
C GLY A 141 -2.03 23.43 4.86
N ILE A 142 -1.87 22.16 4.44
CA ILE A 142 -2.92 21.15 4.42
C ILE A 142 -2.65 20.16 5.57
N THR A 143 -3.70 19.90 6.37
CA THR A 143 -3.68 19.01 7.54
C THR A 143 -4.79 17.96 7.42
N ASP A 144 -4.89 17.06 8.40
CA ASP A 144 -6.11 16.26 8.61
C ASP A 144 -7.21 17.11 9.30
N ALA A 145 -8.37 16.50 9.52
CA ALA A 145 -9.53 17.17 10.13
C ALA A 145 -9.28 17.64 11.58
N ASP A 146 -8.33 17.01 12.29
CA ASP A 146 -7.94 17.37 13.66
C ASP A 146 -6.79 18.40 13.70
N GLY A 147 -6.33 18.87 12.53
CA GLY A 147 -5.23 19.82 12.40
C GLY A 147 -3.84 19.20 12.50
N ASN A 148 -3.71 17.87 12.46
CA ASN A 148 -2.42 17.20 12.51
C ASN A 148 -1.78 17.12 11.12
N SER A 149 -0.44 17.01 11.13
CA SER A 149 0.38 16.78 9.94
C SER A 149 1.35 15.65 10.20
N TYR A 150 1.48 14.75 9.23
CA TYR A 150 2.39 13.61 9.29
C TYR A 150 3.21 13.54 8.00
N ASP A 151 4.42 13.01 8.07
CA ASP A 151 5.29 12.84 6.88
C ASP A 151 4.68 11.91 5.83
N ALA A 152 3.70 11.08 6.23
CA ALA A 152 2.94 10.22 5.34
C ALA A 152 1.89 10.98 4.51
N TYR A 153 1.51 12.21 4.88
CA TYR A 153 0.56 13.01 4.13
C TYR A 153 1.24 13.77 3.01
N LEU A 154 1.05 13.28 1.80
CA LEU A 154 1.77 13.73 0.61
C LEU A 154 0.81 14.25 -0.45
N CYS A 155 1.25 15.28 -1.21
CA CYS A 155 0.49 15.84 -2.31
C CYS A 155 1.37 16.04 -3.55
N TYR A 156 0.73 16.03 -4.72
CA TYR A 156 1.34 16.36 -6.01
C TYR A 156 0.51 17.47 -6.67
N PRO A 157 0.97 18.72 -6.66
CA PRO A 157 0.32 19.82 -7.37
C PRO A 157 0.32 19.57 -8.89
N LEU A 158 -0.85 19.68 -9.53
CA LEU A 158 -0.99 19.55 -10.98
C LEU A 158 -1.34 20.86 -11.66
N SER A 159 -1.81 21.84 -10.88
CA SER A 159 -2.11 23.20 -11.34
C SER A 159 -1.53 24.25 -10.38
N ASP A 160 -1.37 25.48 -10.87
CA ASP A 160 -0.95 26.62 -10.04
C ASP A 160 -1.99 26.94 -8.96
N GLU A 161 -3.26 26.66 -9.24
CA GLU A 161 -4.36 26.86 -8.31
C GLU A 161 -4.23 26.01 -7.06
N PHE A 162 -3.72 24.76 -7.17
CA PHE A 162 -3.50 23.89 -6.02
C PHE A 162 -2.65 24.54 -4.93
N ALA A 163 -1.68 25.37 -5.29
CA ALA A 163 -0.81 26.05 -4.33
C ALA A 163 -1.56 27.08 -3.46
N THR A 164 -2.80 27.45 -3.85
CA THR A 164 -3.65 28.36 -3.07
C THR A 164 -4.55 27.61 -2.07
N TYR A 165 -4.71 26.30 -2.21
CA TYR A 165 -5.55 25.48 -1.34
C TYR A 165 -4.90 25.30 0.03
N LYS A 166 -5.65 25.61 1.08
CA LYS A 166 -5.22 25.50 2.48
C LYS A 166 -6.38 25.01 3.32
N GLY A 167 -6.08 24.34 4.41
CA GLY A 167 -7.07 23.84 5.35
C GLY A 167 -6.89 22.36 5.64
N HIS A 168 -7.97 21.62 5.80
CA HIS A 168 -7.88 20.18 6.03
C HIS A 168 -8.37 19.39 4.81
N PHE A 169 -7.82 18.18 4.63
CA PHE A 169 -8.34 17.29 3.60
C PHE A 169 -9.50 16.46 4.14
N GLU A 170 -10.46 16.19 3.25
CA GLU A 170 -11.56 15.25 3.45
C GLU A 170 -11.53 14.19 2.37
N GLU A 171 -11.64 12.94 2.78
CA GLU A 171 -11.75 11.77 1.90
C GLU A 171 -13.19 11.59 1.41
N SER A 172 -13.40 10.70 0.44
CA SER A 172 -14.74 10.28 0.07
C SER A 172 -15.48 9.69 1.29
N PRO A 173 -16.72 10.10 1.57
CA PRO A 173 -17.50 9.57 2.70
C PRO A 173 -17.76 8.07 2.59
N ASP A 174 -17.65 7.49 1.38
CA ASP A 174 -17.78 6.05 1.20
C ASP A 174 -16.66 5.26 1.88
N PHE A 175 -15.53 5.90 2.24
CA PHE A 175 -14.42 5.23 2.93
C PHE A 175 -14.78 4.72 4.33
N GLU A 176 -15.83 5.26 4.97
CA GLU A 176 -16.38 4.71 6.22
C GLU A 176 -16.84 3.24 6.08
N LYS A 177 -17.13 2.78 4.84
CA LYS A 177 -17.59 1.40 4.56
C LYS A 177 -16.44 0.39 4.38
N ILE A 178 -15.20 0.87 4.31
CA ILE A 178 -14.03 0.01 4.00
C ILE A 178 -13.80 -1.02 5.11
N GLU A 179 -13.99 -0.62 6.36
CA GLU A 179 -13.77 -1.43 7.54
C GLU A 179 -15.04 -2.12 8.06
N ASP A 180 -16.13 -2.17 7.28
CA ASP A 180 -17.35 -2.89 7.66
C ASP A 180 -17.04 -4.37 7.92
N PRO A 181 -17.17 -4.85 9.17
CA PRO A 181 -16.77 -6.20 9.55
C PRO A 181 -17.60 -7.27 8.84
N VAL A 182 -18.86 -6.98 8.50
CA VAL A 182 -19.74 -7.92 7.78
C VAL A 182 -19.28 -8.06 6.33
N ALA A 183 -18.92 -6.95 5.68
CA ALA A 183 -18.38 -6.97 4.33
C ALA A 183 -17.03 -7.68 4.29
N LEU A 184 -16.13 -7.40 5.25
CA LEU A 184 -14.82 -8.03 5.35
C LEU A 184 -14.90 -9.53 5.62
N GLU A 185 -15.81 -10.00 6.48
CA GLU A 185 -16.04 -11.43 6.70
C GLU A 185 -16.53 -12.13 5.44
N LYS A 186 -17.45 -11.48 4.72
CA LYS A 186 -17.98 -12.03 3.46
C LYS A 186 -16.91 -12.13 2.40
N ILE A 187 -16.17 -11.05 2.16
CA ILE A 187 -15.13 -10.99 1.12
C ILE A 187 -13.97 -11.96 1.42
N SER A 188 -13.61 -12.13 2.69
CA SER A 188 -12.51 -13.02 3.09
C SER A 188 -12.76 -14.49 2.71
N LYS A 189 -14.03 -14.89 2.59
CA LYS A 189 -14.41 -16.25 2.17
C LYS A 189 -14.25 -16.52 0.67
N GLU A 190 -14.06 -15.46 -0.12
CA GLU A 190 -13.90 -15.54 -1.57
C GLU A 190 -12.43 -15.75 -1.97
N PHE A 191 -11.49 -15.54 -1.05
CA PHE A 191 -10.05 -15.60 -1.30
C PHE A 191 -9.38 -16.74 -0.50
N PRO A 192 -8.16 -17.15 -0.90
CA PRO A 192 -7.35 -18.06 -0.12
C PRO A 192 -7.10 -17.52 1.29
N ALA A 193 -7.19 -18.39 2.29
CA ALA A 193 -6.85 -18.01 3.66
C ALA A 193 -5.33 -17.88 3.81
N TYR A 194 -4.89 -16.74 4.33
CA TYR A 194 -3.49 -16.49 4.66
C TYR A 194 -3.33 -16.30 6.17
N ARG A 195 -2.18 -16.75 6.69
CA ARG A 195 -1.86 -16.61 8.11
C ARG A 195 -1.78 -15.13 8.50
N LYS A 196 -2.50 -14.76 9.56
CA LYS A 196 -2.41 -13.44 10.17
C LYS A 196 -1.24 -13.39 11.14
N VAL A 197 -0.56 -12.24 11.18
CA VAL A 197 0.54 -11.98 12.10
C VAL A 197 0.28 -10.68 12.85
N LYS A 198 0.30 -10.73 14.20
CA LYS A 198 0.16 -9.58 15.06
C LYS A 198 1.45 -9.38 15.86
N VAL A 199 2.09 -8.25 15.71
CA VAL A 199 3.29 -7.87 16.45
C VAL A 199 2.97 -6.90 17.59
N GLN A 200 3.83 -6.87 18.60
CA GLN A 200 3.58 -6.17 19.86
C GLN A 200 3.65 -4.65 19.76
N GLU A 201 4.44 -4.10 18.82
CA GLU A 201 4.64 -2.66 18.66
C GLU A 201 4.95 -2.30 17.20
N GLY A 202 4.42 -1.16 16.75
CA GLY A 202 4.96 -0.42 15.62
C GLY A 202 4.66 -0.95 14.22
N PHE A 203 3.50 -1.52 13.97
CA PHE A 203 3.09 -1.92 12.61
C PHE A 203 3.23 -0.79 11.58
N MET A 204 2.99 0.45 11.98
CA MET A 204 3.11 1.63 11.13
C MET A 204 4.55 1.93 10.64
N GLN A 205 5.55 1.18 11.07
CA GLN A 205 6.97 1.36 10.67
C GLN A 205 7.44 0.37 9.59
N ILE A 206 6.55 -0.47 9.02
CA ILE A 206 6.93 -1.54 8.09
C ILE A 206 6.95 -1.10 6.61
N PHE A 207 6.87 0.17 6.31
CA PHE A 207 6.84 0.62 4.90
C PHE A 207 8.02 0.11 4.05
N SER A 208 9.20 -0.03 4.63
CA SER A 208 10.40 -0.51 3.93
C SER A 208 10.81 -1.95 4.29
N GLN A 209 10.03 -2.63 5.15
CA GLN A 209 10.34 -3.98 5.63
C GLN A 209 9.23 -4.95 5.27
N HIS A 210 9.60 -6.23 5.16
CA HIS A 210 8.70 -7.33 4.85
C HIS A 210 8.59 -8.28 6.04
N LEU A 211 7.47 -8.99 6.14
CA LEU A 211 7.30 -10.11 7.06
C LEU A 211 7.47 -11.41 6.31
N GLY A 212 8.30 -12.30 6.83
CA GLY A 212 8.52 -13.62 6.27
C GLY A 212 8.79 -14.65 7.36
N VAL A 213 8.97 -15.90 6.96
CA VAL A 213 9.27 -17.00 7.86
C VAL A 213 10.63 -17.59 7.49
N VAL A 214 11.51 -17.81 8.46
CA VAL A 214 12.76 -18.51 8.22
C VAL A 214 12.44 -19.96 7.85
N GLU A 215 12.82 -20.37 6.64
CA GLU A 215 12.59 -21.71 6.14
C GLU A 215 13.77 -22.66 6.47
N SER A 216 14.98 -22.16 6.28
CA SER A 216 16.20 -22.90 6.55
C SER A 216 17.37 -21.97 6.85
N VAL A 217 18.42 -22.54 7.44
CA VAL A 217 19.68 -21.84 7.74
C VAL A 217 20.83 -22.64 7.12
N ASP A 218 21.67 -21.96 6.34
CA ASP A 218 22.88 -22.52 5.73
C ASP A 218 24.08 -21.63 6.06
N GLY A 219 24.84 -22.02 7.07
CA GLY A 219 25.92 -21.20 7.63
C GLY A 219 25.39 -19.85 8.16
N GLU A 220 25.82 -18.76 7.54
CA GLU A 220 25.39 -17.41 7.89
C GLU A 220 24.20 -16.91 7.05
N ILE A 221 23.65 -17.74 6.17
CA ILE A 221 22.53 -17.40 5.29
C ILE A 221 21.25 -17.96 5.86
N PHE A 222 20.27 -17.10 6.07
CA PHE A 222 18.92 -17.41 6.50
C PHE A 222 17.99 -17.30 5.30
N ASN A 223 17.44 -18.42 4.86
CA ASN A 223 16.49 -18.45 3.76
C ASN A 223 15.11 -18.09 4.29
N VAL A 224 14.62 -16.90 3.93
CA VAL A 224 13.35 -16.38 4.39
C VAL A 224 12.30 -16.58 3.30
N ARG A 225 11.23 -17.32 3.62
CA ARG A 225 10.06 -17.43 2.75
C ARG A 225 9.23 -16.17 2.82
N TYR A 226 9.04 -15.55 1.66
CA TYR A 226 8.15 -14.40 1.46
C TYR A 226 7.24 -14.70 0.27
N TRP A 227 5.98 -15.00 0.54
CA TRP A 227 5.05 -15.55 -0.44
C TRP A 227 5.63 -16.82 -1.10
N GLU A 228 5.69 -16.86 -2.42
CA GLU A 228 6.27 -17.98 -3.19
C GLU A 228 7.80 -17.90 -3.35
N LEU A 229 8.41 -16.84 -2.86
CA LEU A 229 9.86 -16.62 -2.95
C LEU A 229 10.58 -17.12 -1.71
N VAL A 230 11.83 -17.54 -1.91
CA VAL A 230 12.79 -17.77 -0.83
C VAL A 230 13.93 -16.77 -1.01
N ILE A 231 14.08 -15.89 -0.03
CA ILE A 231 15.03 -14.78 -0.08
C ILE A 231 16.19 -15.07 0.87
N PRO A 232 17.43 -15.20 0.35
CA PRO A 232 18.59 -15.37 1.20
C PRO A 232 18.88 -14.04 1.93
N CYS A 233 18.93 -14.10 3.26
CA CYS A 233 19.16 -12.97 4.12
C CYS A 233 20.37 -13.25 5.04
N ARG A 234 21.05 -12.17 5.47
CA ARG A 234 21.96 -12.18 6.62
C ARG A 234 21.30 -11.52 7.83
N LEU A 235 21.90 -11.65 8.99
CA LEU A 235 21.46 -10.95 10.17
C LEU A 235 21.90 -9.47 10.13
N SER A 236 21.06 -8.58 10.61
CA SER A 236 21.47 -7.21 10.93
C SER A 236 22.43 -7.24 12.11
N GLU A 237 23.37 -6.28 12.16
CA GLU A 237 24.35 -6.18 13.26
C GLU A 237 23.67 -5.90 14.62
N ASP A 238 22.51 -5.23 14.58
CA ASP A 238 21.74 -4.85 15.78
C ASP A 238 20.70 -5.91 16.19
N LEU A 239 20.73 -7.11 15.58
CA LEU A 239 19.72 -8.14 15.87
C LEU A 239 20.00 -8.79 17.23
N GLU A 240 19.07 -8.63 18.17
CA GLU A 240 19.21 -9.15 19.53
C GLU A 240 19.08 -10.67 19.65
N GLN A 241 18.35 -11.31 18.74
CA GLN A 241 18.05 -12.73 18.78
C GLN A 241 18.31 -13.39 17.42
N THR A 242 19.10 -14.44 17.40
CA THR A 242 19.31 -15.27 16.19
C THR A 242 18.05 -16.09 15.90
N PRO A 243 17.42 -15.95 14.72
CA PRO A 243 16.24 -16.71 14.35
C PRO A 243 16.58 -18.19 14.06
N SER A 244 15.57 -19.04 14.21
CA SER A 244 15.58 -20.45 13.82
C SER A 244 14.52 -20.74 12.76
N PRO A 245 14.61 -21.85 12.02
CA PRO A 245 13.54 -22.27 11.12
C PRO A 245 12.17 -22.29 11.80
N GLY A 246 11.17 -21.75 11.14
CA GLY A 246 9.82 -21.55 11.66
C GLY A 246 9.57 -20.19 12.34
N ASN A 247 10.61 -19.41 12.67
CA ASN A 247 10.39 -18.08 13.23
C ASN A 247 9.87 -17.09 12.19
N ASP A 248 8.90 -16.29 12.60
CA ASP A 248 8.52 -15.07 11.87
C ASP A 248 9.61 -14.01 12.03
N VAL A 249 9.93 -13.32 10.95
CA VAL A 249 10.96 -12.29 10.94
C VAL A 249 10.53 -11.08 10.13
N GLN A 250 10.98 -9.90 10.56
CA GLN A 250 11.04 -8.72 9.69
C GLN A 250 12.37 -8.73 8.93
N PHE A 251 12.33 -8.37 7.66
CA PHE A 251 13.54 -8.28 6.84
C PHE A 251 13.45 -7.16 5.80
N ILE A 252 14.60 -6.65 5.41
CA ILE A 252 14.77 -5.73 4.30
C ILE A 252 15.17 -6.54 3.08
N TRP A 253 14.37 -6.47 2.02
CA TRP A 253 14.66 -7.12 0.76
C TRP A 253 15.40 -6.16 -0.19
N ASN A 254 16.62 -6.53 -0.59
CA ASN A 254 17.36 -5.77 -1.58
C ASN A 254 17.06 -6.26 -3.01
N HIS A 255 16.06 -5.66 -3.63
CA HIS A 255 15.62 -5.99 -4.99
C HIS A 255 16.67 -5.78 -6.10
N LYS A 256 17.74 -5.02 -5.82
CA LYS A 256 18.79 -4.69 -6.80
C LYS A 256 19.97 -5.65 -6.78
N GLY A 257 19.84 -6.79 -6.10
CA GLY A 257 20.87 -7.82 -6.04
C GLY A 257 21.94 -7.61 -4.99
N GLY A 258 21.70 -6.71 -4.02
CA GLY A 258 22.53 -6.59 -2.82
C GLY A 258 22.09 -7.55 -1.72
N GLU A 259 22.73 -7.43 -0.56
CA GLU A 259 22.45 -8.25 0.60
C GLU A 259 21.10 -7.88 1.23
N SER A 260 20.20 -8.85 1.40
CA SER A 260 18.98 -8.72 2.19
C SER A 260 19.26 -9.05 3.65
N LYS A 261 18.61 -8.34 4.59
CA LYS A 261 18.92 -8.45 6.02
C LYS A 261 17.69 -8.72 6.87
N ILE A 262 17.78 -9.67 7.79
CA ILE A 262 16.80 -9.84 8.87
C ILE A 262 17.07 -8.76 9.92
N THR A 263 16.05 -8.00 10.26
CA THR A 263 16.13 -6.86 11.19
C THR A 263 15.47 -7.14 12.54
N LYS A 264 14.53 -8.09 12.60
CA LYS A 264 13.85 -8.46 13.84
C LYS A 264 13.31 -9.89 13.79
N VAL A 265 13.38 -10.61 14.89
CA VAL A 265 12.61 -11.83 15.13
C VAL A 265 11.27 -11.44 15.72
N ILE A 266 10.19 -11.97 15.15
CA ILE A 266 8.81 -11.61 15.53
C ILE A 266 8.21 -12.73 16.36
N LYS A 267 7.63 -12.38 17.50
CA LYS A 267 6.68 -13.23 18.20
C LYS A 267 5.28 -12.90 17.69
N ASN A 268 4.61 -13.87 17.07
CA ASN A 268 3.24 -13.67 16.62
C ASN A 268 2.29 -13.82 17.83
N LEU A 269 1.68 -12.73 18.24
CA LEU A 269 0.79 -12.71 19.41
C LEU A 269 -0.52 -13.48 19.19
N LEU A 270 -0.91 -13.76 17.94
CA LEU A 270 -2.10 -14.58 17.66
C LEU A 270 -1.87 -16.06 17.95
N ASP A 271 -0.62 -16.54 17.90
CA ASP A 271 -0.30 -17.94 18.22
C ASP A 271 -0.50 -18.22 19.73
N ASP A 272 -0.41 -17.19 20.59
CA ASP A 272 -0.68 -17.31 22.03
C ASP A 272 -2.19 -17.26 22.32
N GLU A 273 -3.01 -16.54 21.55
CA GLU A 273 -4.46 -16.43 21.73
C GLU A 273 -5.21 -17.72 21.38
N GLU A 274 -4.71 -18.52 20.42
CA GLU A 274 -5.28 -19.82 20.06
C GLU A 274 -4.93 -20.94 21.05
N SER A 275 -3.86 -20.78 21.85
CA SER A 275 -3.45 -21.76 22.86
C SER A 275 -4.27 -21.66 24.17
N VAL A 276 -5.14 -20.66 24.30
CA VAL A 276 -5.97 -20.37 25.48
C VAL A 276 -7.45 -20.70 25.23
N ARG A 277 -7.81 -21.31 24.10
CA ARG A 277 -9.19 -21.75 23.80
C ARG A 277 -9.36 -23.25 23.87
#